data_e84d1edeb00b94226320270f55d2ab49
#
_entry.id   e84d1edeb00b94226320270f55d2ab49
#
_cell.length_a   1.000
_cell.length_b   1.000
_cell.length_c   1.000
_cell.angle_alpha   90.00
_cell.angle_beta   90.00
_cell.angle_gamma   90.00
#
_symmetry.space_group_name_H-M   'P 1'
#
loop_
_entity.id
_entity.type
_entity.pdbx_description
1 polymer ?
#
loop_
_entity_poly.entity_id
_entity_poly.type
_entity_poly.pdbx_seq_one_letter_code
_entity_poly.pdbx_strand_id
1 'polypeptide(L)'
;LGSTRLAQLLIEISEGNAPAKRRLRLELAGADSPTAVANQVRKRIATITRSRSFIDWHNRKSLIDDLEAQRRAIVDQLASRLPTEALELMWRFLELAESVFARCDDSSGTVINIFHSAVADLGAIAQSARPSAERLADQAFNALVRNGYGQFDDLIQALVPALGPMGLEHLKQRMIELSAQPVRKPAAKERQVIGWSSGGAIFADEIAERSRVSTVRLALQEIADAQGDVDAFIAQYEEPVRKAPKIAAEIARRLLAAHRLDEALQTLEETEHRRGGWPDFEWEDARIDVLEARDCSDEAQASRWSCFERALSARHLREYLKRLPEFDDFEAEERALSHAERYGSLLQAISFLVSWPSLDRAARTVTARAKELDGDHYELLTPAAEALAPKYPLAATLSLRAMIDFSLMKSRVGRYGHAARHLRECQGLASAITDYASFESHDIYVGRLRKDHGRKTAFWSMVS
;
A
#
# COMPACT_ATOMS: atom_id res chain seq x y z
N LEU A 1 -36.88 11.24 24.19
CA LEU A 1 -36.73 10.41 25.40
C LEU A 1 -36.05 11.26 26.47
N GLY A 2 -36.61 11.34 27.68
CA GLY A 2 -35.97 12.05 28.79
C GLY A 2 -34.68 11.34 29.26
N SER A 3 -33.77 12.07 29.94
CA SER A 3 -32.46 11.56 30.40
C SER A 3 -32.57 10.28 31.23
N THR A 4 -33.56 10.15 32.09
CA THR A 4 -33.79 8.96 32.91
C THR A 4 -34.12 7.72 32.06
N ARG A 5 -34.96 7.88 31.04
CA ARG A 5 -35.29 6.74 30.15
C ARG A 5 -34.10 6.35 29.24
N LEU A 6 -33.32 7.34 28.80
CA LEU A 6 -32.06 7.07 28.06
C LEU A 6 -31.07 6.31 28.94
N ALA A 7 -30.88 6.68 30.19
CA ALA A 7 -30.01 5.99 31.14
C ALA A 7 -30.48 4.55 31.37
N GLN A 8 -31.77 4.32 31.57
CA GLN A 8 -32.34 2.97 31.70
C GLN A 8 -32.06 2.10 30.47
N LEU A 9 -32.31 2.62 29.26
CA LEU A 9 -32.07 1.93 28.00
C LEU A 9 -30.58 1.58 27.83
N LEU A 10 -29.67 2.50 28.17
CA LEU A 10 -28.25 2.25 28.12
C LEU A 10 -27.82 1.13 29.07
N ILE A 11 -28.41 1.07 30.27
CA ILE A 11 -28.17 -0.01 31.23
C ILE A 11 -28.70 -1.34 30.67
N GLU A 12 -29.94 -1.37 30.18
CA GLU A 12 -30.56 -2.55 29.58
C GLU A 12 -29.75 -3.09 28.39
N ILE A 13 -29.36 -2.22 27.44
CA ILE A 13 -28.55 -2.60 26.26
C ILE A 13 -27.16 -3.09 26.66
N SER A 14 -26.61 -2.58 27.76
CA SER A 14 -25.29 -3.00 28.25
C SER A 14 -25.31 -4.30 29.04
N GLU A 15 -26.49 -4.78 29.48
CA GLU A 15 -26.61 -6.07 30.17
C GLU A 15 -26.19 -7.23 29.26
N GLY A 16 -25.25 -8.05 29.74
CA GLY A 16 -24.65 -9.13 28.91
C GLY A 16 -23.59 -8.66 27.90
N ASN A 17 -23.48 -7.35 27.62
CA ASN A 17 -22.52 -6.79 26.66
C ASN A 17 -21.33 -6.13 27.39
N ALA A 18 -20.25 -6.90 27.61
CA ALA A 18 -19.06 -6.42 28.31
C ALA A 18 -18.35 -5.25 27.60
N PRO A 19 -18.23 -5.17 26.25
CA PRO A 19 -17.73 -4.00 25.55
C PRO A 19 -18.56 -2.74 25.82
N ALA A 20 -19.88 -2.82 25.71
CA ALA A 20 -20.76 -1.68 25.97
C ALA A 20 -20.64 -1.18 27.42
N LYS A 21 -20.61 -2.09 28.41
CA LYS A 21 -20.37 -1.72 29.83
C LYS A 21 -19.03 -1.01 30.02
N ARG A 22 -17.97 -1.45 29.36
CA ARG A 22 -16.66 -0.79 29.45
C ARG A 22 -16.71 0.61 28.87
N ARG A 23 -17.36 0.79 27.71
CA ARG A 23 -17.49 2.11 27.09
C ARG A 23 -18.28 3.06 27.99
N LEU A 24 -19.42 2.63 28.52
CA LEU A 24 -20.21 3.44 29.46
C LEU A 24 -19.42 3.86 30.69
N ARG A 25 -18.61 2.95 31.27
CA ARG A 25 -17.76 3.29 32.43
C ARG A 25 -16.71 4.35 32.06
N LEU A 26 -16.15 4.28 30.85
CA LEU A 26 -15.18 5.25 30.37
C LEU A 26 -15.82 6.64 30.20
N GLU A 27 -17.00 6.70 29.60
CA GLU A 27 -17.77 7.95 29.44
C GLU A 27 -18.19 8.55 30.79
N LEU A 28 -18.64 7.71 31.73
CA LEU A 28 -18.97 8.17 33.09
C LEU A 28 -17.72 8.70 33.81
N ALA A 29 -16.57 8.04 33.67
CA ALA A 29 -15.30 8.53 34.22
C ALA A 29 -14.92 9.88 33.60
N GLY A 30 -15.19 10.10 32.32
CA GLY A 30 -14.97 11.37 31.62
C GLY A 30 -15.84 12.52 32.16
N ALA A 31 -17.06 12.20 32.59
CA ALA A 31 -17.96 13.16 33.25
C ALA A 31 -17.51 13.49 34.69
N ASP A 32 -16.81 12.56 35.35
CA ASP A 32 -16.32 12.74 36.71
C ASP A 32 -15.02 13.56 36.75
N SER A 33 -13.93 13.01 36.19
CA SER A 33 -12.64 13.72 36.10
C SER A 33 -11.69 13.10 35.10
N PRO A 34 -10.73 13.86 34.55
CA PRO A 34 -9.66 13.30 33.69
C PRO A 34 -8.85 12.21 34.41
N THR A 35 -8.60 12.37 35.70
CA THR A 35 -7.88 11.36 36.51
C THR A 35 -8.66 10.03 36.61
N ALA A 36 -10.00 10.10 36.69
CA ALA A 36 -10.83 8.91 36.68
C ALA A 36 -10.73 8.16 35.33
N VAL A 37 -10.70 8.89 34.21
CA VAL A 37 -10.46 8.33 32.88
C VAL A 37 -9.10 7.65 32.81
N ALA A 38 -8.03 8.33 33.22
CA ALA A 38 -6.67 7.79 33.24
C ALA A 38 -6.59 6.46 34.04
N ASN A 39 -7.27 6.40 35.17
CA ASN A 39 -7.34 5.19 35.98
C ASN A 39 -8.10 4.05 35.28
N GLN A 40 -9.18 4.34 34.56
CA GLN A 40 -9.91 3.32 33.79
C GLN A 40 -9.08 2.79 32.63
N VAL A 41 -8.45 3.67 31.86
CA VAL A 41 -7.55 3.31 30.77
C VAL A 41 -6.40 2.45 31.27
N ARG A 42 -5.73 2.85 32.35
CA ARG A 42 -4.63 2.08 32.97
C ARG A 42 -5.06 0.67 33.39
N LYS A 43 -6.23 0.54 34.05
CA LYS A 43 -6.79 -0.75 34.42
C LYS A 43 -7.09 -1.61 33.20
N ARG A 44 -7.60 -0.99 32.14
CA ARG A 44 -7.94 -1.75 30.93
C ARG A 44 -6.70 -2.22 30.19
N ILE A 45 -5.70 -1.36 29.99
CA ILE A 45 -4.40 -1.73 29.42
C ILE A 45 -3.81 -2.92 30.19
N ALA A 46 -3.74 -2.86 31.51
CA ALA A 46 -3.23 -3.95 32.34
C ALA A 46 -4.05 -5.26 32.21
N THR A 47 -5.35 -5.16 31.92
CA THR A 47 -6.20 -6.34 31.68
C THR A 47 -5.90 -6.97 30.32
N ILE A 48 -5.71 -6.14 29.27
CA ILE A 48 -5.38 -6.60 27.93
C ILE A 48 -4.00 -7.27 27.92
N THR A 49 -3.01 -6.68 28.58
CA THR A 49 -1.65 -7.25 28.70
C THR A 49 -1.64 -8.64 29.34
N ARG A 50 -2.47 -8.88 30.35
CA ARG A 50 -2.54 -10.17 31.06
C ARG A 50 -3.36 -11.24 30.33
N SER A 51 -4.15 -10.86 29.34
CA SER A 51 -4.98 -11.81 28.60
C SER A 51 -4.12 -12.80 27.82
N ARG A 52 -4.50 -14.09 27.87
CA ARG A 52 -3.80 -15.18 27.18
C ARG A 52 -4.66 -15.87 26.12
N SER A 53 -5.97 -15.54 26.07
CA SER A 53 -6.90 -16.17 25.13
C SER A 53 -6.55 -15.78 23.71
N PHE A 54 -6.47 -16.76 22.80
CA PHE A 54 -6.34 -16.50 21.39
C PHE A 54 -7.61 -15.82 20.83
N ILE A 55 -7.44 -14.88 19.95
CA ILE A 55 -8.50 -14.09 19.32
C ILE A 55 -8.50 -14.41 17.84
N ASP A 56 -9.51 -15.19 17.43
CA ASP A 56 -9.75 -15.52 16.05
C ASP A 56 -10.38 -14.33 15.29
N TRP A 57 -10.53 -14.50 13.98
CA TRP A 57 -11.08 -13.48 13.10
C TRP A 57 -12.53 -13.09 13.43
N HIS A 58 -13.35 -13.97 14.02
CA HIS A 58 -14.73 -13.67 14.43
C HIS A 58 -14.78 -12.73 15.63
N ASN A 59 -13.86 -12.91 16.58
CA ASN A 59 -13.81 -12.16 17.83
C ASN A 59 -12.93 -10.90 17.75
N ARG A 60 -12.21 -10.70 16.63
CA ARG A 60 -11.28 -9.59 16.42
C ARG A 60 -11.95 -8.21 16.52
N LYS A 61 -13.21 -8.07 16.03
CA LYS A 61 -13.95 -6.80 16.11
C LYS A 61 -14.04 -6.27 17.55
N SER A 62 -14.31 -7.12 18.53
CA SER A 62 -14.41 -6.70 19.93
C SER A 62 -13.07 -6.19 20.48
N LEU A 63 -11.94 -6.77 20.03
CA LEU A 63 -10.61 -6.27 20.40
C LEU A 63 -10.33 -4.92 19.73
N ILE A 64 -10.62 -4.77 18.45
CA ILE A 64 -10.47 -3.53 17.68
C ILE A 64 -11.23 -2.39 18.35
N ASP A 65 -12.52 -2.63 18.64
CA ASP A 65 -13.39 -1.62 19.28
C ASP A 65 -12.86 -1.23 20.66
N ASP A 66 -12.29 -2.17 21.41
CA ASP A 66 -11.73 -1.93 22.73
C ASP A 66 -10.41 -1.15 22.67
N LEU A 67 -9.47 -1.55 21.79
CA LEU A 67 -8.22 -0.82 21.58
C LEU A 67 -8.48 0.61 21.13
N GLU A 68 -9.36 0.79 20.14
CA GLU A 68 -9.71 2.11 19.62
C GLU A 68 -10.39 2.98 20.69
N ALA A 69 -11.24 2.40 21.56
CA ALA A 69 -11.85 3.12 22.68
C ALA A 69 -10.80 3.61 23.68
N GLN A 70 -9.77 2.82 23.99
CA GLN A 70 -8.70 3.25 24.88
C GLN A 70 -7.84 4.35 24.24
N ARG A 71 -7.43 4.17 22.97
CA ARG A 71 -6.67 5.18 22.21
C ARG A 71 -7.39 6.52 22.21
N ARG A 72 -8.67 6.54 21.80
CA ARG A 72 -9.49 7.76 21.78
C ARG A 72 -9.67 8.39 23.15
N ALA A 73 -9.85 7.61 24.20
CA ALA A 73 -9.96 8.16 25.55
C ALA A 73 -8.68 8.89 25.98
N ILE A 74 -7.50 8.38 25.59
CA ILE A 74 -6.23 9.08 25.84
C ILE A 74 -6.18 10.39 25.05
N VAL A 75 -6.51 10.34 23.76
CA VAL A 75 -6.45 11.52 22.86
C VAL A 75 -7.49 12.57 23.24
N ASP A 76 -8.77 12.19 23.30
CA ASP A 76 -9.87 13.13 23.35
C ASP A 76 -10.11 13.68 24.77
N GLN A 77 -9.83 12.87 25.82
CA GLN A 77 -10.18 13.22 27.19
C GLN A 77 -8.97 13.57 28.07
N LEU A 78 -7.77 13.09 27.72
CA LEU A 78 -6.58 13.30 28.57
C LEU A 78 -5.55 14.24 27.94
N ALA A 79 -5.29 14.16 26.63
CA ALA A 79 -4.16 14.84 26.00
C ALA A 79 -4.12 16.34 26.28
N SER A 80 -5.27 17.03 26.25
CA SER A 80 -5.36 18.48 26.49
C SER A 80 -5.33 18.86 27.97
N ARG A 81 -5.77 17.97 28.88
CA ARG A 81 -5.96 18.27 30.31
C ARG A 81 -4.84 17.75 31.17
N LEU A 82 -4.27 16.61 30.84
CA LEU A 82 -3.21 15.91 31.55
C LEU A 82 -2.17 15.36 30.57
N PRO A 83 -1.48 16.22 29.79
CA PRO A 83 -0.62 15.78 28.68
C PRO A 83 0.51 14.83 29.10
N THR A 84 1.12 15.03 30.26
CA THR A 84 2.16 14.12 30.78
C THR A 84 1.61 12.72 31.08
N GLU A 85 0.44 12.63 31.69
CA GLU A 85 -0.25 11.37 31.97
C GLU A 85 -0.70 10.68 30.67
N ALA A 86 -1.22 11.47 29.72
CA ALA A 86 -1.62 10.98 28.40
C ALA A 86 -0.42 10.39 27.64
N LEU A 87 0.75 11.04 27.70
CA LEU A 87 1.99 10.55 27.10
C LEU A 87 2.40 9.21 27.70
N GLU A 88 2.37 9.08 29.03
CA GLU A 88 2.71 7.81 29.71
C GLU A 88 1.73 6.70 29.34
N LEU A 89 0.44 7.00 29.29
CA LEU A 89 -0.57 6.01 28.93
C LEU A 89 -0.50 5.61 27.46
N MET A 90 -0.13 6.52 26.55
CA MET A 90 0.03 6.20 25.14
C MET A 90 1.25 5.28 24.91
N TRP A 91 2.37 5.51 25.62
CA TRP A 91 3.48 4.56 25.60
C TRP A 91 3.06 3.18 26.09
N ARG A 92 2.36 3.09 27.23
CA ARG A 92 1.83 1.80 27.73
C ARG A 92 0.82 1.15 26.77
N PHE A 93 0.05 1.95 26.06
CA PHE A 93 -0.87 1.44 25.05
C PHE A 93 -0.10 0.80 23.88
N LEU A 94 0.93 1.44 23.39
CA LEU A 94 1.79 0.93 22.33
C LEU A 94 2.53 -0.35 22.73
N GLU A 95 2.93 -0.49 23.98
CA GLU A 95 3.52 -1.72 24.54
C GLU A 95 2.55 -2.92 24.54
N LEU A 96 1.24 -2.70 24.36
CA LEU A 96 0.27 -3.79 24.20
C LEU A 96 0.50 -4.62 22.94
N ALA A 97 1.14 -4.05 21.92
CA ALA A 97 1.33 -4.69 20.62
C ALA A 97 1.90 -6.10 20.73
N GLU A 98 2.96 -6.30 21.50
CA GLU A 98 3.58 -7.61 21.70
C GLU A 98 2.58 -8.65 22.22
N SER A 99 1.82 -8.31 23.28
CA SER A 99 0.84 -9.23 23.88
C SER A 99 -0.39 -9.44 22.99
N VAL A 100 -0.74 -8.47 22.16
CA VAL A 100 -1.88 -8.54 21.21
C VAL A 100 -1.52 -9.42 20.04
N PHE A 101 -0.40 -9.14 19.34
CA PHE A 101 0.00 -9.89 18.16
C PHE A 101 0.42 -11.34 18.48
N ALA A 102 0.92 -11.62 19.69
CA ALA A 102 1.19 -12.99 20.12
C ALA A 102 -0.06 -13.90 20.17
N ARG A 103 -1.27 -13.33 20.15
CA ARG A 103 -2.54 -14.06 20.34
C ARG A 103 -3.68 -13.63 19.42
N CYS A 104 -3.42 -12.79 18.40
CA CYS A 104 -4.41 -12.31 17.46
C CYS A 104 -3.94 -12.56 16.03
N ASP A 105 -4.81 -13.11 15.19
CA ASP A 105 -4.60 -13.14 13.75
C ASP A 105 -4.97 -11.77 13.14
N ASP A 106 -3.98 -11.02 12.68
CA ASP A 106 -4.16 -9.72 12.01
C ASP A 106 -3.76 -9.76 10.53
N SER A 107 -4.02 -10.84 9.83
CA SER A 107 -3.76 -10.98 8.38
C SER A 107 -4.39 -9.87 7.52
N SER A 108 -5.37 -9.13 8.05
CA SER A 108 -6.00 -7.98 7.39
C SER A 108 -5.31 -6.63 7.66
N GLY A 109 -4.34 -6.56 8.56
CA GLY A 109 -3.68 -5.32 8.99
C GLY A 109 -4.56 -4.34 9.78
N THR A 110 -5.75 -4.75 10.22
CA THR A 110 -6.68 -3.83 10.89
C THR A 110 -6.22 -3.45 12.30
N VAL A 111 -5.60 -4.40 13.02
CA VAL A 111 -5.12 -4.17 14.38
C VAL A 111 -3.84 -3.35 14.37
N ILE A 112 -2.90 -3.64 13.46
CA ILE A 112 -1.65 -2.86 13.35
C ILE A 112 -1.92 -1.39 13.03
N ASN A 113 -2.94 -1.08 12.21
CA ASN A 113 -3.30 0.28 11.88
C ASN A 113 -3.72 1.12 13.11
N ILE A 114 -4.25 0.48 14.17
CA ILE A 114 -4.56 1.19 15.43
C ILE A 114 -3.26 1.61 16.13
N PHE A 115 -2.24 0.76 16.11
CA PHE A 115 -0.93 1.08 16.68
C PHE A 115 -0.22 2.18 15.88
N HIS A 116 -0.27 2.15 14.55
CA HIS A 116 0.25 3.24 13.71
C HIS A 116 -0.47 4.57 13.99
N SER A 117 -1.80 4.54 14.14
CA SER A 117 -2.55 5.73 14.57
C SER A 117 -2.13 6.21 15.96
N ALA A 118 -1.85 5.29 16.88
CA ALA A 118 -1.39 5.63 18.22
C ALA A 118 0.02 6.23 18.23
N VAL A 119 0.90 5.84 17.29
CA VAL A 119 2.22 6.48 17.09
C VAL A 119 2.06 7.93 16.64
N ALA A 120 1.16 8.20 15.69
CA ALA A 120 0.88 9.57 15.28
C ALA A 120 0.32 10.42 16.42
N ASP A 121 -0.62 9.87 17.21
CA ASP A 121 -1.17 10.53 18.40
C ASP A 121 -0.10 10.77 19.47
N LEU A 122 0.81 9.83 19.68
CA LEU A 122 1.94 9.97 20.59
C LEU A 122 2.77 11.19 20.27
N GLY A 123 3.05 11.44 18.98
CA GLY A 123 3.78 12.61 18.51
C GLY A 123 3.09 13.92 18.91
N ALA A 124 1.78 14.03 18.67
CA ALA A 124 0.99 15.19 19.05
C ALA A 124 0.92 15.40 20.59
N ILE A 125 0.76 14.31 21.33
CA ILE A 125 0.76 14.34 22.82
C ILE A 125 2.13 14.76 23.35
N ALA A 126 3.23 14.25 22.78
CA ALA A 126 4.58 14.58 23.20
C ALA A 126 4.90 16.08 23.05
N GLN A 127 4.41 16.71 21.94
CA GLN A 127 4.54 18.17 21.77
C GLN A 127 3.85 18.97 22.88
N SER A 128 2.68 18.50 23.32
CA SER A 128 1.89 19.13 24.39
C SER A 128 2.48 18.86 25.78
N ALA A 129 2.96 17.64 26.02
CA ALA A 129 3.52 17.20 27.31
C ALA A 129 4.93 17.75 27.56
N ARG A 130 5.69 18.10 26.52
CA ARG A 130 7.05 18.64 26.57
C ARG A 130 7.97 17.86 27.51
N PRO A 131 8.16 16.55 27.32
CA PRO A 131 9.12 15.76 28.10
C PRO A 131 10.55 16.27 27.83
N SER A 132 11.54 15.90 28.70
CA SER A 132 12.92 16.14 28.32
C SER A 132 13.28 15.38 27.04
N ALA A 133 14.03 16.02 26.15
CA ALA A 133 14.42 15.46 24.86
C ALA A 133 15.17 14.13 25.01
N GLU A 134 16.08 14.05 25.97
CA GLU A 134 16.85 12.84 26.29
C GLU A 134 15.94 11.67 26.74
N ARG A 135 15.02 11.94 27.69
CA ARG A 135 14.08 10.91 28.15
C ARG A 135 13.19 10.39 27.01
N LEU A 136 12.71 11.29 26.15
CA LEU A 136 11.90 10.93 25.00
C LEU A 136 12.69 10.09 24.00
N ALA A 137 13.96 10.46 23.75
CA ALA A 137 14.85 9.72 22.88
C ALA A 137 15.17 8.31 23.44
N ASP A 138 15.37 8.17 24.75
CA ASP A 138 15.56 6.86 25.37
C ASP A 138 14.30 5.97 25.25
N GLN A 139 13.11 6.55 25.40
CA GLN A 139 11.86 5.82 25.20
C GLN A 139 11.71 5.39 23.72
N ALA A 140 12.00 6.28 22.78
CA ALA A 140 11.98 5.98 21.35
C ALA A 140 12.99 4.88 21.00
N PHE A 141 14.22 4.96 21.50
CA PHE A 141 15.25 3.93 21.34
C PHE A 141 14.74 2.56 21.79
N ASN A 142 14.21 2.48 23.01
CA ASN A 142 13.71 1.22 23.57
C ASN A 142 12.51 0.67 22.75
N ALA A 143 11.65 1.52 22.22
CA ALA A 143 10.55 1.14 21.37
C ALA A 143 11.03 0.57 20.03
N LEU A 144 11.95 1.26 19.37
CA LEU A 144 12.52 0.84 18.07
C LEU A 144 13.24 -0.51 18.15
N VAL A 145 13.99 -0.75 19.23
CA VAL A 145 14.64 -2.05 19.46
C VAL A 145 13.62 -3.20 19.65
N ARG A 146 12.41 -2.89 20.09
CA ARG A 146 11.31 -3.85 20.30
C ARG A 146 10.27 -3.85 19.18
N ASN A 147 10.57 -3.24 18.03
CA ASN A 147 9.63 -3.13 16.90
C ASN A 147 9.50 -4.44 16.11
N GLY A 148 9.19 -5.54 16.78
CA GLY A 148 9.12 -6.87 16.16
C GLY A 148 7.95 -7.08 15.21
N TYR A 149 6.91 -6.26 15.29
CA TYR A 149 5.70 -6.35 14.47
C TYR A 149 5.47 -5.13 13.57
N GLY A 150 6.39 -4.15 13.55
CA GLY A 150 6.21 -2.89 12.82
C GLY A 150 5.29 -1.88 13.54
N GLN A 151 4.95 -2.13 14.80
CA GLN A 151 4.03 -1.28 15.58
C GLN A 151 4.58 0.12 15.89
N PHE A 152 5.88 0.32 15.74
CA PHE A 152 6.56 1.61 15.93
C PHE A 152 7.10 2.18 14.61
N ASP A 153 6.60 1.71 13.47
CA ASP A 153 6.93 2.34 12.19
C ASP A 153 6.49 3.80 12.24
N ASP A 154 7.24 4.69 11.58
CA ASP A 154 7.08 6.15 11.59
C ASP A 154 7.26 6.84 12.97
N LEU A 155 7.74 6.11 14.02
CA LEU A 155 7.88 6.67 15.37
C LEU A 155 8.81 7.89 15.41
N ILE A 156 9.96 7.83 14.75
CA ILE A 156 10.92 8.94 14.72
C ILE A 156 10.27 10.16 14.09
N GLN A 157 9.63 10.00 12.93
CA GLN A 157 8.93 11.08 12.23
C GLN A 157 7.85 11.74 13.09
N ALA A 158 7.05 10.92 13.80
CA ALA A 158 6.02 11.42 14.70
C ALA A 158 6.61 12.24 15.87
N LEU A 159 7.77 11.85 16.37
CA LEU A 159 8.41 12.46 17.53
C LEU A 159 9.38 13.60 17.19
N VAL A 160 9.77 13.81 15.92
CA VAL A 160 10.71 14.88 15.49
C VAL A 160 10.39 16.22 16.15
N PRO A 161 9.13 16.74 16.15
CA PRO A 161 8.85 18.05 16.72
C PRO A 161 9.06 18.15 18.23
N ALA A 162 8.91 17.03 18.96
CA ALA A 162 9.09 16.98 20.41
C ALA A 162 10.53 16.62 20.82
N LEU A 163 11.25 15.83 20.01
CA LEU A 163 12.65 15.50 20.20
C LEU A 163 13.54 16.74 19.98
N GLY A 164 13.24 17.50 18.95
CA GLY A 164 14.10 18.58 18.51
C GLY A 164 15.53 18.13 18.17
N PRO A 165 16.45 19.06 17.86
CA PRO A 165 17.82 18.70 17.47
C PRO A 165 18.58 17.90 18.54
N MET A 166 18.41 18.24 19.81
CA MET A 166 19.10 17.55 20.93
C MET A 166 18.61 16.13 21.12
N GLY A 167 17.29 15.90 21.06
CA GLY A 167 16.72 14.56 21.19
C GLY A 167 17.07 13.66 20.02
N LEU A 168 17.07 14.20 18.81
CA LEU A 168 17.49 13.46 17.60
C LEU A 168 18.98 13.07 17.70
N GLU A 169 19.85 13.98 18.14
CA GLU A 169 21.28 13.66 18.31
C GLU A 169 21.49 12.60 19.41
N HIS A 170 20.77 12.70 20.53
CA HIS A 170 20.84 11.69 21.59
C HIS A 170 20.38 10.30 21.06
N LEU A 171 19.28 10.24 20.32
CA LEU A 171 18.79 9.02 19.70
C LEU A 171 19.79 8.44 18.71
N LYS A 172 20.42 9.30 17.88
CA LYS A 172 21.48 8.92 16.93
C LYS A 172 22.66 8.26 17.65
N GLN A 173 23.13 8.85 18.72
CA GLN A 173 24.23 8.29 19.52
C GLN A 173 23.86 6.92 20.10
N ARG A 174 22.66 6.76 20.64
CA ARG A 174 22.16 5.47 21.14
C ARG A 174 22.13 4.39 20.05
N MET A 175 21.72 4.75 18.81
CA MET A 175 21.72 3.82 17.68
C MET A 175 23.15 3.47 17.24
N ILE A 176 24.08 4.41 17.23
CA ILE A 176 25.49 4.17 16.94
C ILE A 176 26.11 3.26 18.00
N GLU A 177 25.85 3.49 19.29
CA GLU A 177 26.30 2.62 20.37
C GLU A 177 25.76 1.18 20.22
N LEU A 178 24.48 1.04 19.83
CA LEU A 178 23.88 -0.27 19.55
C LEU A 178 24.58 -0.95 18.39
N SER A 179 24.91 -0.22 17.32
CA SER A 179 25.62 -0.78 16.17
C SER A 179 27.02 -1.29 16.51
N ALA A 180 27.72 -0.60 17.42
CA ALA A 180 29.06 -0.94 17.86
C ALA A 180 29.11 -2.14 18.84
N GLN A 181 27.97 -2.58 19.37
CA GLN A 181 27.94 -3.72 20.30
C GLN A 181 28.39 -5.01 19.60
N PRO A 182 29.27 -5.78 20.19
CA PRO A 182 29.75 -7.03 19.61
C PRO A 182 28.61 -8.04 19.45
N VAL A 183 28.59 -8.72 18.31
CA VAL A 183 27.63 -9.80 18.05
C VAL A 183 27.86 -10.95 19.02
N ARG A 184 26.91 -11.18 19.91
CA ARG A 184 26.97 -12.30 20.84
C ARG A 184 26.57 -13.59 20.12
N LYS A 185 27.54 -14.38 19.67
CA LYS A 185 27.29 -15.69 19.06
C LYS A 185 27.23 -16.74 20.17
N PRO A 186 26.06 -17.39 20.37
CA PRO A 186 25.97 -18.53 21.27
C PRO A 186 26.90 -19.67 20.83
N ALA A 187 27.32 -20.53 21.75
CA ALA A 187 28.06 -21.73 21.37
C ALA A 187 27.23 -22.61 20.43
N ALA A 188 27.86 -23.35 19.52
CA ALA A 188 27.15 -24.10 18.47
C ALA A 188 26.04 -25.03 18.99
N LYS A 189 26.21 -25.56 20.21
CA LYS A 189 25.22 -26.43 20.90
C LYS A 189 24.05 -25.67 21.53
N GLU A 190 24.17 -24.35 21.69
CA GLU A 190 23.18 -23.48 22.33
C GLU A 190 22.36 -22.70 21.29
N ARG A 191 22.74 -22.78 20.01
CA ARG A 191 22.03 -22.09 18.96
C ARG A 191 20.65 -22.69 18.71
N GLN A 192 19.62 -21.88 18.84
CA GLN A 192 18.24 -22.30 18.62
C GLN A 192 17.89 -22.23 17.12
N VAL A 193 17.52 -23.38 16.54
CA VAL A 193 16.97 -23.44 15.17
C VAL A 193 15.50 -23.04 15.22
N ILE A 194 15.12 -22.04 14.42
CA ILE A 194 13.76 -21.51 14.33
C ILE A 194 13.09 -21.80 12.98
N GLY A 195 13.84 -22.34 12.00
CA GLY A 195 13.32 -22.67 10.69
C GLY A 195 14.39 -23.29 9.79
N TRP A 196 13.98 -23.62 8.55
CA TRP A 196 14.84 -24.18 7.52
C TRP A 196 14.61 -23.46 6.19
N SER A 197 15.66 -23.22 5.44
CA SER A 197 15.64 -22.67 4.08
C SER A 197 16.40 -23.58 3.12
N SER A 198 16.40 -23.23 1.83
CA SER A 198 17.25 -23.91 0.82
C SER A 198 18.74 -23.82 1.14
N GLY A 199 19.18 -22.86 1.95
CA GLY A 199 20.56 -22.69 2.40
C GLY A 199 20.89 -23.38 3.73
N GLY A 200 19.93 -24.09 4.37
CA GLY A 200 20.13 -24.79 5.64
C GLY A 200 19.29 -24.27 6.80
N ALA A 201 19.73 -24.60 8.03
CA ALA A 201 19.03 -24.18 9.26
C ALA A 201 19.09 -22.65 9.45
N ILE A 202 17.98 -22.08 9.89
CA ILE A 202 17.87 -20.66 10.27
C ILE A 202 17.94 -20.59 11.79
N PHE A 203 18.86 -19.78 12.30
CA PHE A 203 19.09 -19.66 13.73
C PHE A 203 18.51 -18.36 14.30
N ALA A 204 18.01 -18.42 15.54
CA ALA A 204 17.41 -17.28 16.22
C ALA A 204 18.40 -16.10 16.39
N ASP A 205 19.66 -16.39 16.70
CA ASP A 205 20.73 -15.40 16.82
C ASP A 205 21.02 -14.65 15.51
N GLU A 206 20.94 -15.32 14.37
CA GLU A 206 21.13 -14.70 13.05
C GLU A 206 19.96 -13.76 12.70
N ILE A 207 18.74 -14.17 13.01
CA ILE A 207 17.57 -13.32 12.78
C ILE A 207 17.61 -12.10 13.71
N ALA A 208 17.96 -12.29 14.99
CA ALA A 208 18.08 -11.18 15.94
C ALA A 208 19.16 -10.17 15.49
N GLU A 209 20.29 -10.66 14.99
CA GLU A 209 21.36 -9.79 14.46
C GLU A 209 20.93 -9.05 13.20
N ARG A 210 20.29 -9.71 12.24
CA ARG A 210 19.77 -9.05 11.04
C ARG A 210 18.72 -7.99 11.40
N SER A 211 17.85 -8.29 12.36
CA SER A 211 16.85 -7.34 12.87
C SER A 211 17.53 -6.12 13.50
N ARG A 212 18.55 -6.34 14.33
CA ARG A 212 19.33 -5.26 14.97
C ARG A 212 19.97 -4.35 13.92
N VAL A 213 20.68 -4.92 12.94
CA VAL A 213 21.33 -4.17 11.86
C VAL A 213 20.30 -3.38 11.06
N SER A 214 19.17 -3.99 10.74
CA SER A 214 18.10 -3.32 9.99
C SER A 214 17.47 -2.18 10.80
N THR A 215 17.17 -2.40 12.09
CA THR A 215 16.61 -1.37 12.99
C THR A 215 17.55 -0.18 13.09
N VAL A 216 18.84 -0.42 13.33
CA VAL A 216 19.85 0.67 13.41
C VAL A 216 19.91 1.45 12.10
N ARG A 217 20.02 0.76 10.97
CA ARG A 217 20.10 1.41 9.66
C ARG A 217 18.87 2.27 9.37
N LEU A 218 17.66 1.72 9.55
CA LEU A 218 16.41 2.46 9.30
C LEU A 218 16.30 3.67 10.23
N ALA A 219 16.58 3.50 11.52
CA ALA A 219 16.54 4.60 12.47
C ALA A 219 17.55 5.73 12.12
N LEU A 220 18.78 5.37 11.73
CA LEU A 220 19.78 6.36 11.32
C LEU A 220 19.39 7.06 10.00
N GLN A 221 18.73 6.38 9.08
CA GLN A 221 18.16 7.00 7.87
C GLN A 221 17.05 8.00 8.21
N GLU A 222 16.10 7.63 9.06
CA GLU A 222 15.01 8.52 9.48
C GLU A 222 15.52 9.73 10.27
N ILE A 223 16.53 9.53 11.13
CA ILE A 223 17.19 10.64 11.86
C ILE A 223 17.90 11.56 10.89
N ALA A 224 18.63 11.02 9.91
CA ALA A 224 19.31 11.80 8.89
C ALA A 224 18.31 12.63 8.05
N ASP A 225 17.19 12.04 7.66
CA ASP A 225 16.09 12.75 6.99
C ASP A 225 15.54 13.88 7.85
N ALA A 226 15.28 13.62 9.13
CA ALA A 226 14.79 14.65 10.06
C ALA A 226 15.79 15.78 10.32
N GLN A 227 17.07 15.51 10.20
CA GLN A 227 18.16 16.48 10.33
C GLN A 227 18.50 17.19 9.01
N GLY A 228 17.98 16.71 7.87
CA GLY A 228 18.35 17.17 6.52
C GLY A 228 19.80 16.77 6.14
N ASP A 229 20.38 15.78 6.80
CA ASP A 229 21.75 15.31 6.59
C ASP A 229 21.77 14.20 5.51
N VAL A 230 21.84 14.64 4.25
CA VAL A 230 21.83 13.72 3.10
C VAL A 230 23.05 12.81 3.09
N ASP A 231 24.21 13.28 3.52
CA ASP A 231 25.43 12.46 3.54
C ASP A 231 25.34 11.35 4.59
N ALA A 232 24.79 11.65 5.76
CA ALA A 232 24.51 10.64 6.77
C ALA A 232 23.50 9.60 6.28
N PHE A 233 22.49 10.00 5.50
CA PHE A 233 21.55 9.07 4.87
C PHE A 233 22.26 8.15 3.87
N ILE A 234 23.04 8.70 2.97
CA ILE A 234 23.80 7.95 1.95
C ILE A 234 24.76 6.95 2.60
N ALA A 235 25.39 7.34 3.72
CA ALA A 235 26.34 6.50 4.45
C ALA A 235 25.72 5.22 5.02
N GLN A 236 24.38 5.14 5.14
CA GLN A 236 23.69 3.91 5.58
C GLN A 236 23.61 2.83 4.52
N TYR A 237 24.00 3.10 3.28
CA TYR A 237 24.02 2.14 2.18
C TYR A 237 25.45 1.82 1.77
N GLU A 238 25.72 0.52 1.58
CA GLU A 238 26.96 0.07 0.92
C GLU A 238 26.99 0.52 -0.53
N GLU A 239 28.16 0.77 -1.08
CA GLU A 239 28.35 1.30 -2.43
C GLU A 239 27.61 0.47 -3.54
N PRO A 240 27.67 -0.87 -3.55
CA PRO A 240 26.92 -1.65 -4.54
C PRO A 240 25.40 -1.47 -4.43
N VAL A 241 24.88 -1.29 -3.21
CA VAL A 241 23.44 -1.11 -2.96
C VAL A 241 22.95 0.25 -3.46
N ARG A 242 23.80 1.28 -3.41
CA ARG A 242 23.47 2.64 -3.93
C ARG A 242 23.18 2.62 -5.43
N LYS A 243 23.75 1.66 -6.18
CA LYS A 243 23.54 1.50 -7.63
C LYS A 243 22.23 0.83 -8.00
N ALA A 244 21.46 0.31 -7.03
CA ALA A 244 20.14 -0.21 -7.29
C ALA A 244 19.19 0.95 -7.65
N PRO A 245 18.39 0.85 -8.75
CA PRO A 245 17.56 1.98 -9.23
C PRO A 245 16.68 2.62 -8.18
N LYS A 246 16.02 1.83 -7.36
CA LYS A 246 15.17 2.32 -6.27
C LYS A 246 15.95 3.14 -5.23
N ILE A 247 17.11 2.63 -4.80
CA ILE A 247 17.95 3.31 -3.80
C ILE A 247 18.57 4.58 -4.38
N ALA A 248 19.04 4.53 -5.63
CA ALA A 248 19.55 5.70 -6.33
C ALA A 248 18.47 6.81 -6.46
N ALA A 249 17.23 6.43 -6.75
CA ALA A 249 16.10 7.36 -6.78
C ALA A 249 15.81 7.99 -5.41
N GLU A 250 15.87 7.20 -4.34
CA GLU A 250 15.70 7.71 -2.96
C GLU A 250 16.80 8.70 -2.58
N ILE A 251 18.06 8.40 -2.92
CA ILE A 251 19.22 9.28 -2.70
C ILE A 251 19.08 10.55 -3.54
N ALA A 252 18.78 10.40 -4.84
CA ALA A 252 18.68 11.54 -5.75
C ALA A 252 17.59 12.54 -5.34
N ARG A 253 16.43 12.07 -4.85
CA ARG A 253 15.37 12.96 -4.34
C ARG A 253 15.83 13.79 -3.14
N ARG A 254 16.65 13.22 -2.25
CA ARG A 254 17.22 13.93 -1.10
C ARG A 254 18.29 14.93 -1.51
N LEU A 255 19.16 14.55 -2.44
CA LEU A 255 20.13 15.45 -3.03
C LEU A 255 19.44 16.63 -3.76
N LEU A 256 18.35 16.33 -4.49
CA LEU A 256 17.52 17.35 -5.14
C LEU A 256 16.92 18.32 -4.11
N ALA A 257 16.34 17.80 -3.03
CA ALA A 257 15.79 18.62 -1.94
C ALA A 257 16.85 19.47 -1.25
N ALA A 258 18.10 19.01 -1.22
CA ALA A 258 19.26 19.73 -0.71
C ALA A 258 19.93 20.64 -1.77
N HIS A 259 19.32 20.82 -2.95
CA HIS A 259 19.88 21.58 -4.08
C HIS A 259 21.26 21.11 -4.60
N ARG A 260 21.60 19.84 -4.38
CA ARG A 260 22.83 19.17 -4.87
C ARG A 260 22.54 18.48 -6.21
N LEU A 261 22.19 19.27 -7.23
CA LEU A 261 21.63 18.76 -8.49
C LEU A 261 22.60 17.89 -9.30
N ASP A 262 23.88 18.26 -9.34
CA ASP A 262 24.91 17.51 -10.09
C ASP A 262 25.12 16.12 -9.48
N GLU A 263 25.19 16.05 -8.16
CA GLU A 263 25.34 14.78 -7.46
C GLU A 263 24.09 13.91 -7.56
N ALA A 264 22.90 14.52 -7.59
CA ALA A 264 21.65 13.81 -7.81
C ALA A 264 21.63 13.14 -9.20
N LEU A 265 22.03 13.89 -10.23
CA LEU A 265 22.09 13.34 -11.60
C LEU A 265 23.15 12.23 -11.70
N GLN A 266 24.36 12.48 -11.17
CA GLN A 266 25.42 11.50 -11.17
C GLN A 266 24.99 10.19 -10.47
N THR A 267 24.33 10.28 -9.30
CA THR A 267 23.82 9.11 -8.58
C THR A 267 22.87 8.26 -9.43
N LEU A 268 22.01 8.91 -10.22
CA LEU A 268 21.09 8.21 -11.13
C LEU A 268 21.81 7.63 -12.34
N GLU A 269 22.82 8.28 -12.88
CA GLU A 269 23.57 7.81 -14.06
C GLU A 269 24.50 6.63 -13.75
N GLU A 270 24.97 6.50 -12.51
CA GLU A 270 25.80 5.39 -12.04
C GLU A 270 25.02 4.10 -11.79
N THR A 271 23.69 4.13 -11.91
CA THR A 271 22.85 2.95 -11.67
C THR A 271 23.01 1.90 -12.76
N GLU A 272 22.91 0.63 -12.37
CA GLU A 272 22.82 -0.51 -13.30
C GLU A 272 21.44 -0.62 -13.94
N HIS A 273 20.92 0.50 -14.45
CA HIS A 273 19.58 0.57 -15.03
C HIS A 273 19.55 -0.03 -16.44
N ARG A 274 18.64 -1.00 -16.68
CA ARG A 274 18.41 -1.59 -18.01
C ARG A 274 17.60 -0.66 -18.89
N ARG A 275 18.26 0.04 -19.82
CA ARG A 275 17.63 1.03 -20.72
C ARG A 275 16.60 0.47 -21.70
N GLY A 276 16.33 -0.81 -21.79
CA GLY A 276 15.44 -1.41 -22.81
C GLY A 276 14.27 -2.23 -22.28
N GLY A 277 14.05 -2.28 -20.96
CA GLY A 277 12.97 -3.04 -20.34
C GLY A 277 11.79 -2.18 -19.90
N TRP A 278 10.93 -2.78 -19.09
CA TRP A 278 9.88 -2.07 -18.38
C TRP A 278 10.51 -0.97 -17.50
N PRO A 279 9.99 0.28 -17.52
CA PRO A 279 10.59 1.38 -16.76
C PRO A 279 10.50 1.15 -15.27
N ASP A 280 11.59 1.46 -14.56
CA ASP A 280 11.55 1.68 -13.12
C ASP A 280 11.03 3.11 -12.90
N PHE A 281 9.74 3.23 -12.63
CA PHE A 281 9.10 4.54 -12.54
C PHE A 281 9.64 5.41 -11.41
N GLU A 282 10.09 4.83 -10.30
CA GLU A 282 10.67 5.61 -9.20
C GLU A 282 11.98 6.27 -9.63
N TRP A 283 12.80 5.54 -10.39
CA TRP A 283 14.05 6.06 -10.93
C TRP A 283 13.82 7.07 -12.06
N GLU A 284 12.90 6.77 -12.99
CA GLU A 284 12.57 7.65 -14.10
C GLU A 284 12.00 8.99 -13.60
N ASP A 285 11.10 8.93 -12.61
CA ASP A 285 10.52 10.13 -11.98
C ASP A 285 11.60 10.98 -11.31
N ALA A 286 12.46 10.37 -10.50
CA ALA A 286 13.56 11.08 -9.85
C ALA A 286 14.49 11.75 -10.89
N ARG A 287 14.77 11.04 -12.01
CA ARG A 287 15.60 11.60 -13.08
C ARG A 287 14.93 12.79 -13.77
N ILE A 288 13.64 12.68 -14.06
CA ILE A 288 12.86 13.78 -14.64
C ILE A 288 12.87 15.00 -13.72
N ASP A 289 12.64 14.81 -12.42
CA ASP A 289 12.62 15.89 -11.44
C ASP A 289 13.98 16.60 -11.34
N VAL A 290 15.09 15.84 -11.36
CA VAL A 290 16.45 16.38 -11.33
C VAL A 290 16.77 17.15 -12.62
N LEU A 291 16.38 16.61 -13.79
CA LEU A 291 16.58 17.28 -15.08
C LEU A 291 15.79 18.61 -15.15
N GLU A 292 14.55 18.63 -14.67
CA GLU A 292 13.77 19.87 -14.60
C GLU A 292 14.41 20.91 -13.67
N ALA A 293 14.88 20.50 -12.51
CA ALA A 293 15.55 21.39 -11.58
C ALA A 293 16.89 21.95 -12.13
N ARG A 294 17.46 21.29 -13.13
CA ARG A 294 18.68 21.73 -13.84
C ARG A 294 18.37 22.54 -15.12
N ASP A 295 17.11 22.86 -15.37
CA ASP A 295 16.65 23.50 -16.63
C ASP A 295 16.94 22.68 -17.90
N CYS A 296 17.15 21.35 -17.78
CA CYS A 296 17.34 20.43 -18.88
C CYS A 296 15.98 19.93 -19.42
N SER A 297 15.12 20.85 -19.82
CA SER A 297 13.72 20.56 -20.18
C SER A 297 13.57 19.57 -21.33
N ASP A 298 14.44 19.63 -22.35
CA ASP A 298 14.38 18.74 -23.52
C ASP A 298 14.65 17.27 -23.12
N GLU A 299 15.64 17.05 -22.23
CA GLU A 299 15.95 15.72 -21.73
C GLU A 299 14.85 15.18 -20.81
N ALA A 300 14.27 16.03 -19.99
CA ALA A 300 13.13 15.67 -19.14
C ALA A 300 11.92 15.28 -20.00
N GLN A 301 11.64 16.00 -21.08
CA GLN A 301 10.59 15.68 -22.04
C GLN A 301 10.88 14.37 -22.79
N ALA A 302 12.11 14.14 -23.23
CA ALA A 302 12.52 12.88 -23.84
C ALA A 302 12.33 11.68 -22.89
N SER A 303 12.63 11.87 -21.59
CA SER A 303 12.42 10.84 -20.58
C SER A 303 10.93 10.52 -20.36
N ARG A 304 10.05 11.54 -20.30
CA ARG A 304 8.59 11.34 -20.22
C ARG A 304 8.07 10.57 -21.42
N TRP A 305 8.49 10.97 -22.62
CA TRP A 305 8.10 10.29 -23.84
C TRP A 305 8.57 8.83 -23.84
N SER A 306 9.81 8.55 -23.44
CA SER A 306 10.35 7.20 -23.32
C SER A 306 9.57 6.33 -22.31
N CYS A 307 9.16 6.88 -21.17
CA CYS A 307 8.31 6.17 -20.21
C CYS A 307 6.94 5.81 -20.81
N PHE A 308 6.38 6.71 -21.60
CA PHE A 308 5.15 6.43 -22.32
C PHE A 308 5.34 5.34 -23.38
N GLU A 309 6.34 5.45 -24.24
CA GLU A 309 6.59 4.47 -25.31
C GLU A 309 6.82 3.05 -24.78
N ARG A 310 7.55 2.92 -23.66
CA ARG A 310 7.91 1.62 -23.08
C ARG A 310 6.78 0.96 -22.28
N ALA A 311 5.87 1.74 -21.71
CA ALA A 311 4.87 1.20 -20.76
C ALA A 311 3.44 1.75 -20.98
N LEU A 312 3.19 2.54 -22.00
CA LEU A 312 1.94 3.28 -22.23
C LEU A 312 1.49 4.07 -20.97
N SER A 313 2.46 4.69 -20.27
CA SER A 313 2.17 5.44 -19.06
C SER A 313 1.38 6.72 -19.36
N ALA A 314 0.08 6.67 -19.09
CA ALA A 314 -0.82 7.81 -19.28
C ALA A 314 -0.41 9.05 -18.46
N ARG A 315 0.20 8.85 -17.28
CA ARG A 315 0.70 9.94 -16.43
C ARG A 315 1.84 10.69 -17.12
N HIS A 316 2.84 9.97 -17.62
CA HIS A 316 3.97 10.59 -18.31
C HIS A 316 3.55 11.26 -19.61
N LEU A 317 2.62 10.67 -20.36
CA LEU A 317 2.09 11.30 -21.56
C LEU A 317 1.36 12.61 -21.25
N ARG A 318 0.50 12.65 -20.22
CA ARG A 318 -0.17 13.90 -19.81
C ARG A 318 0.82 14.98 -19.45
N GLU A 319 1.84 14.63 -18.66
CA GLU A 319 2.88 15.60 -18.25
C GLU A 319 3.77 16.02 -19.43
N TYR A 320 3.97 15.16 -20.42
CA TYR A 320 4.65 15.49 -21.66
C TYR A 320 3.83 16.50 -22.49
N LEU A 321 2.57 16.18 -22.79
CA LEU A 321 1.68 17.03 -23.60
C LEU A 321 1.47 18.41 -22.98
N LYS A 322 1.29 18.49 -21.67
CA LYS A 322 1.07 19.73 -20.91
C LYS A 322 2.21 20.75 -21.08
N ARG A 323 3.42 20.29 -21.41
CA ARG A 323 4.61 21.13 -21.51
C ARG A 323 5.01 21.43 -22.95
N LEU A 324 4.23 20.96 -23.91
CA LEU A 324 4.43 21.30 -25.31
C LEU A 324 3.90 22.71 -25.61
N PRO A 325 4.45 23.41 -26.64
CA PRO A 325 3.85 24.63 -27.17
C PRO A 325 2.41 24.42 -27.63
N GLU A 326 1.64 25.51 -27.70
CA GLU A 326 0.27 25.46 -28.22
C GLU A 326 0.23 24.81 -29.60
N PHE A 327 -0.71 23.91 -29.81
CA PHE A 327 -0.97 23.10 -31.01
C PHE A 327 -0.02 21.91 -31.26
N ASP A 328 1.18 21.85 -30.67
CA ASP A 328 2.07 20.70 -30.84
C ASP A 328 1.55 19.49 -30.05
N ASP A 329 0.74 19.73 -29.05
CA ASP A 329 0.11 18.70 -28.23
C ASP A 329 -0.84 17.79 -29.03
N PHE A 330 -1.57 18.33 -29.99
CA PHE A 330 -2.47 17.55 -30.86
C PHE A 330 -1.70 16.56 -31.75
N GLU A 331 -0.61 17.00 -32.39
CA GLU A 331 0.22 16.11 -33.19
C GLU A 331 0.93 15.07 -32.35
N ALA A 332 1.40 15.46 -31.18
CA ALA A 332 2.05 14.55 -30.21
C ALA A 332 1.06 13.51 -29.65
N GLU A 333 -0.17 13.90 -29.34
CA GLU A 333 -1.21 12.98 -28.91
C GLU A 333 -1.58 11.99 -30.02
N GLU A 334 -1.73 12.45 -31.24
CA GLU A 334 -2.01 11.61 -32.41
C GLU A 334 -0.91 10.56 -32.64
N ARG A 335 0.35 10.98 -32.51
CA ARG A 335 1.52 10.07 -32.51
C ARG A 335 1.49 9.05 -31.37
N ALA A 336 1.11 9.49 -30.16
CA ALA A 336 1.02 8.64 -29.00
C ALA A 336 -0.09 7.58 -29.17
N LEU A 337 -1.26 7.97 -29.63
CA LEU A 337 -2.37 7.07 -29.89
C LEU A 337 -2.03 6.05 -30.99
N SER A 338 -1.35 6.51 -32.05
CA SER A 338 -0.86 5.64 -33.13
C SER A 338 0.22 4.65 -32.65
N HIS A 339 1.04 5.04 -31.69
CA HIS A 339 1.98 4.13 -31.01
C HIS A 339 1.24 3.09 -30.20
N ALA A 340 0.22 3.50 -29.41
CA ALA A 340 -0.58 2.61 -28.59
C ALA A 340 -1.31 1.53 -29.42
N GLU A 341 -1.89 1.88 -30.57
CA GLU A 341 -2.55 0.90 -31.47
C GLU A 341 -1.60 -0.23 -31.91
N ARG A 342 -0.30 0.10 -32.10
CA ARG A 342 0.74 -0.83 -32.54
C ARG A 342 1.55 -1.44 -31.42
N TYR A 343 1.22 -1.11 -30.17
CA TYR A 343 1.97 -1.60 -29.02
C TYR A 343 1.99 -3.14 -28.92
N GLY A 344 3.13 -3.71 -28.49
CA GLY A 344 3.33 -5.17 -28.52
C GLY A 344 2.28 -5.95 -27.73
N SER A 345 1.86 -5.46 -26.56
CA SER A 345 0.81 -6.08 -25.76
C SER A 345 -0.56 -5.48 -26.10
N LEU A 346 -1.43 -6.27 -26.73
CA LEU A 346 -2.80 -5.84 -27.06
C LEU A 346 -3.58 -5.41 -25.81
N LEU A 347 -3.46 -6.13 -24.73
CA LEU A 347 -4.21 -5.85 -23.49
C LEU A 347 -3.80 -4.51 -22.87
N GLN A 348 -2.51 -4.18 -22.89
CA GLN A 348 -2.02 -2.88 -22.44
C GLN A 348 -2.47 -1.76 -23.39
N ALA A 349 -2.45 -2.00 -24.69
CA ALA A 349 -2.98 -1.07 -25.69
C ALA A 349 -4.45 -0.74 -25.43
N ILE A 350 -5.29 -1.76 -25.28
CA ILE A 350 -6.72 -1.59 -25.00
C ILE A 350 -6.93 -0.84 -23.67
N SER A 351 -6.24 -1.26 -22.60
CA SER A 351 -6.34 -0.62 -21.29
C SER A 351 -5.99 0.86 -21.36
N PHE A 352 -4.90 1.21 -22.06
CA PHE A 352 -4.50 2.59 -22.27
C PHE A 352 -5.55 3.37 -23.09
N LEU A 353 -5.95 2.87 -24.27
CA LEU A 353 -6.88 3.57 -25.17
C LEU A 353 -8.26 3.78 -24.54
N VAL A 354 -8.73 2.86 -23.70
CA VAL A 354 -9.98 3.01 -22.96
C VAL A 354 -9.83 4.05 -21.84
N SER A 355 -8.72 4.04 -21.09
CA SER A 355 -8.46 5.00 -20.01
C SER A 355 -8.14 6.40 -20.52
N TRP A 356 -7.69 6.53 -21.77
CA TRP A 356 -7.41 7.79 -22.48
C TRP A 356 -8.62 8.35 -23.24
N PRO A 357 -9.79 7.89 -23.01
CA PRO A 357 -11.07 7.81 -23.71
C PRO A 357 -11.02 7.87 -25.26
N SER A 358 -10.06 7.21 -25.88
CA SER A 358 -9.97 7.05 -27.33
C SER A 358 -10.66 5.76 -27.80
N LEU A 359 -11.97 5.68 -27.55
CA LEU A 359 -12.75 4.45 -27.72
C LEU A 359 -12.86 3.99 -29.17
N ASP A 360 -12.81 4.90 -30.14
CA ASP A 360 -12.78 4.58 -31.59
C ASP A 360 -11.51 3.79 -31.93
N ARG A 361 -10.36 4.22 -31.42
CA ARG A 361 -9.09 3.53 -31.63
C ARG A 361 -9.04 2.21 -30.85
N ALA A 362 -9.55 2.18 -29.61
CA ALA A 362 -9.67 0.93 -28.86
C ALA A 362 -10.50 -0.11 -29.62
N ALA A 363 -11.64 0.31 -30.21
CA ALA A 363 -12.50 -0.58 -30.98
C ALA A 363 -11.81 -1.10 -32.23
N ARG A 364 -11.13 -0.23 -32.99
CA ARG A 364 -10.34 -0.64 -34.19
C ARG A 364 -9.23 -1.62 -33.78
N THR A 365 -8.51 -1.34 -32.71
CA THR A 365 -7.42 -2.19 -32.23
C THR A 365 -7.92 -3.56 -31.81
N VAL A 366 -9.03 -3.64 -31.05
CA VAL A 366 -9.68 -4.90 -30.67
C VAL A 366 -10.08 -5.68 -31.93
N THR A 367 -10.72 -5.03 -32.90
CA THR A 367 -11.20 -5.72 -34.10
C THR A 367 -10.04 -6.19 -34.98
N ALA A 368 -9.02 -5.35 -35.19
CA ALA A 368 -7.86 -5.71 -36.01
C ALA A 368 -7.01 -6.85 -35.41
N ARG A 369 -6.94 -6.90 -34.09
CA ARG A 369 -6.08 -7.83 -33.33
C ARG A 369 -6.86 -8.84 -32.49
N ALA A 370 -8.11 -9.14 -32.85
CA ALA A 370 -9.02 -9.98 -32.07
C ALA A 370 -8.46 -11.38 -31.73
N LYS A 371 -7.57 -11.92 -32.58
CA LYS A 371 -6.94 -13.23 -32.36
C LYS A 371 -5.92 -13.23 -31.23
N GLU A 372 -5.46 -12.06 -30.80
CA GLU A 372 -4.51 -11.86 -29.70
C GLU A 372 -5.21 -11.67 -28.35
N LEU A 373 -6.56 -11.60 -28.32
CA LEU A 373 -7.31 -11.42 -27.08
C LEU A 373 -7.16 -12.66 -26.19
N ASP A 374 -6.55 -12.48 -25.03
CA ASP A 374 -6.45 -13.52 -24.01
C ASP A 374 -7.56 -13.35 -22.95
N GLY A 375 -8.57 -14.23 -23.00
CA GLY A 375 -9.72 -14.19 -22.11
C GLY A 375 -9.43 -14.53 -20.64
N ASP A 376 -8.19 -14.88 -20.27
CA ASP A 376 -7.80 -15.04 -18.87
C ASP A 376 -7.75 -13.69 -18.14
N HIS A 377 -7.42 -12.61 -18.86
CA HIS A 377 -7.31 -11.25 -18.32
C HIS A 377 -8.66 -10.52 -18.24
N TYR A 378 -9.60 -11.11 -17.55
CA TYR A 378 -10.97 -10.58 -17.40
C TYR A 378 -11.00 -9.21 -16.70
N GLU A 379 -10.05 -8.92 -15.82
CA GLU A 379 -9.90 -7.65 -15.13
C GLU A 379 -9.63 -6.46 -16.07
N LEU A 380 -9.06 -6.71 -17.24
CA LEU A 380 -8.84 -5.70 -18.29
C LEU A 380 -9.93 -5.73 -19.36
N LEU A 381 -10.37 -6.94 -19.76
CA LEU A 381 -11.35 -7.10 -20.84
C LEU A 381 -12.78 -6.74 -20.43
N THR A 382 -13.16 -6.94 -19.16
CA THR A 382 -14.51 -6.58 -18.69
C THR A 382 -14.76 -5.08 -18.75
N PRO A 383 -13.95 -4.22 -18.12
CA PRO A 383 -14.15 -2.76 -18.24
C PRO A 383 -13.97 -2.25 -19.66
N ALA A 384 -13.12 -2.88 -20.48
CA ALA A 384 -12.99 -2.53 -21.90
C ALA A 384 -14.27 -2.83 -22.68
N ALA A 385 -14.87 -4.02 -22.48
CA ALA A 385 -16.13 -4.38 -23.11
C ALA A 385 -17.28 -3.44 -22.68
N GLU A 386 -17.37 -3.12 -21.38
CA GLU A 386 -18.36 -2.18 -20.87
C GLU A 386 -18.23 -0.78 -21.47
N ALA A 387 -17.00 -0.26 -21.59
CA ALA A 387 -16.75 1.05 -22.19
C ALA A 387 -17.06 1.10 -23.69
N LEU A 388 -16.80 0.00 -24.41
CA LEU A 388 -17.01 -0.10 -25.86
C LEU A 388 -18.47 -0.38 -26.25
N ALA A 389 -19.22 -1.08 -25.42
CA ALA A 389 -20.57 -1.58 -25.73
C ALA A 389 -21.54 -0.51 -26.29
N PRO A 390 -21.59 0.73 -25.76
CA PRO A 390 -22.58 1.71 -26.25
C PRO A 390 -22.37 2.19 -27.69
N LYS A 391 -21.11 2.24 -28.16
CA LYS A 391 -20.79 2.79 -29.49
C LYS A 391 -20.13 1.79 -30.44
N TYR A 392 -19.47 0.78 -29.89
CA TYR A 392 -18.67 -0.19 -30.64
C TYR A 392 -19.05 -1.64 -30.24
N PRO A 393 -20.32 -2.06 -30.48
CA PRO A 393 -20.85 -3.32 -29.98
C PRO A 393 -20.09 -4.55 -30.52
N LEU A 394 -19.51 -4.50 -31.71
CA LEU A 394 -18.70 -5.58 -32.26
C LEU A 394 -17.42 -5.79 -31.43
N ALA A 395 -16.68 -4.72 -31.15
CA ALA A 395 -15.45 -4.81 -30.35
C ALA A 395 -15.73 -5.28 -28.91
N ALA A 396 -16.80 -4.78 -28.29
CA ALA A 396 -17.28 -5.27 -27.01
C ALA A 396 -17.59 -6.77 -27.04
N THR A 397 -18.34 -7.21 -28.06
CA THR A 397 -18.68 -8.63 -28.26
C THR A 397 -17.42 -9.50 -28.41
N LEU A 398 -16.41 -9.07 -29.16
CA LEU A 398 -15.17 -9.82 -29.31
C LEU A 398 -14.42 -9.98 -28.00
N SER A 399 -14.35 -8.92 -27.17
CA SER A 399 -13.74 -8.98 -25.84
C SER A 399 -14.49 -9.94 -24.91
N LEU A 400 -15.83 -9.90 -24.90
CA LEU A 400 -16.66 -10.83 -24.13
C LEU A 400 -16.50 -12.28 -24.59
N ARG A 401 -16.48 -12.53 -25.92
CA ARG A 401 -16.28 -13.86 -26.50
C ARG A 401 -14.92 -14.46 -26.13
N ALA A 402 -13.85 -13.67 -26.11
CA ALA A 402 -12.55 -14.14 -25.67
C ALA A 402 -12.60 -14.71 -24.25
N MET A 403 -13.28 -14.01 -23.31
CA MET A 403 -13.46 -14.48 -21.93
C MET A 403 -14.35 -15.73 -21.84
N ILE A 404 -15.39 -15.85 -22.66
CA ILE A 404 -16.24 -17.03 -22.75
C ILE A 404 -15.44 -18.23 -23.24
N ASP A 405 -14.78 -18.07 -24.41
CA ASP A 405 -13.99 -19.12 -25.04
C ASP A 405 -12.90 -19.63 -24.11
N PHE A 406 -12.15 -18.74 -23.45
CA PHE A 406 -11.15 -19.13 -22.46
C PHE A 406 -11.76 -19.96 -21.32
N SER A 407 -12.85 -19.48 -20.71
CA SER A 407 -13.51 -20.16 -19.58
C SER A 407 -13.99 -21.56 -19.95
N LEU A 408 -14.54 -21.71 -21.16
CA LEU A 408 -15.04 -23.00 -21.65
C LEU A 408 -13.89 -23.91 -22.10
N MET A 409 -12.92 -23.44 -22.86
CA MET A 409 -11.78 -24.25 -23.31
C MET A 409 -10.95 -24.77 -22.15
N LYS A 410 -10.67 -23.92 -21.14
CA LYS A 410 -9.90 -24.31 -19.95
C LYS A 410 -10.74 -24.95 -18.85
N SER A 411 -12.04 -25.19 -19.08
CA SER A 411 -12.95 -25.79 -18.10
C SER A 411 -12.93 -25.11 -16.72
N ARG A 412 -12.83 -23.78 -16.69
CA ARG A 412 -12.84 -22.99 -15.47
C ARG A 412 -14.24 -22.88 -14.88
N VAL A 413 -14.70 -23.93 -14.19
CA VAL A 413 -16.07 -24.05 -13.66
C VAL A 413 -16.46 -22.87 -12.79
N GLY A 414 -15.58 -22.36 -11.95
CA GLY A 414 -15.83 -21.18 -11.14
C GLY A 414 -16.12 -19.89 -11.93
N ARG A 415 -15.78 -19.85 -13.24
CA ARG A 415 -16.06 -18.72 -14.14
C ARG A 415 -17.28 -18.92 -15.02
N TYR A 416 -17.99 -20.05 -14.94
CA TYR A 416 -19.13 -20.35 -15.83
C TYR A 416 -20.30 -19.37 -15.64
N GLY A 417 -20.54 -18.89 -14.42
CA GLY A 417 -21.54 -17.85 -14.16
C GLY A 417 -21.23 -16.53 -14.89
N HIS A 418 -19.95 -16.11 -14.89
CA HIS A 418 -19.50 -14.94 -15.64
C HIS A 418 -19.60 -15.16 -17.16
N ALA A 419 -19.14 -16.31 -17.65
CA ALA A 419 -19.24 -16.65 -19.07
C ALA A 419 -20.70 -16.68 -19.57
N ALA A 420 -21.64 -17.22 -18.78
CA ALA A 420 -23.05 -17.20 -19.09
C ALA A 420 -23.65 -15.78 -19.12
N ARG A 421 -23.23 -14.91 -18.18
CA ARG A 421 -23.61 -13.50 -18.23
C ARG A 421 -23.07 -12.80 -19.49
N HIS A 422 -21.77 -12.98 -19.78
CA HIS A 422 -21.18 -12.40 -21.00
C HIS A 422 -21.84 -12.92 -22.27
N LEU A 423 -22.31 -14.16 -22.32
CA LEU A 423 -23.05 -14.65 -23.50
C LEU A 423 -24.40 -13.94 -23.66
N ARG A 424 -25.13 -13.66 -22.58
CA ARG A 424 -26.36 -12.86 -22.62
C ARG A 424 -26.08 -11.40 -23.01
N GLU A 425 -24.97 -10.82 -22.55
CA GLU A 425 -24.53 -9.48 -22.98
C GLU A 425 -24.24 -9.47 -24.48
N CYS A 426 -23.54 -10.47 -25.02
CA CYS A 426 -23.34 -10.62 -26.47
C CYS A 426 -24.67 -10.73 -27.23
N GLN A 427 -25.67 -11.42 -26.70
CA GLN A 427 -27.01 -11.50 -27.29
C GLN A 427 -27.68 -10.13 -27.30
N GLY A 428 -27.60 -9.37 -26.20
CA GLY A 428 -28.15 -8.01 -26.14
C GLY A 428 -27.50 -7.05 -27.13
N LEU A 429 -26.21 -7.20 -27.39
CA LEU A 429 -25.46 -6.38 -28.36
C LEU A 429 -25.69 -6.79 -29.81
N ALA A 430 -26.16 -8.01 -30.08
CA ALA A 430 -26.27 -8.58 -31.43
C ALA A 430 -27.16 -7.75 -32.38
N SER A 431 -28.26 -7.17 -31.86
CA SER A 431 -29.15 -6.33 -32.64
C SER A 431 -28.54 -4.98 -33.07
N ALA A 432 -27.51 -4.50 -32.37
CA ALA A 432 -26.82 -3.27 -32.65
C ALA A 432 -25.63 -3.46 -33.63
N ILE A 433 -25.27 -4.74 -33.92
CA ILE A 433 -24.19 -5.07 -34.86
C ILE A 433 -24.78 -5.29 -36.26
N THR A 434 -24.65 -4.30 -37.13
CA THR A 434 -25.16 -4.38 -38.50
C THR A 434 -24.25 -5.18 -39.42
N ASP A 435 -22.94 -5.18 -39.16
CA ASP A 435 -21.92 -5.89 -39.91
C ASP A 435 -20.91 -6.56 -38.96
N TYR A 436 -20.82 -7.87 -39.03
CA TYR A 436 -19.85 -8.67 -38.32
C TYR A 436 -18.48 -8.78 -39.02
N ALA A 437 -18.34 -8.19 -40.18
CA ALA A 437 -17.15 -8.31 -41.03
C ALA A 437 -16.71 -9.78 -41.23
N SER A 438 -15.50 -10.11 -40.84
CA SER A 438 -14.99 -11.51 -40.92
C SER A 438 -15.31 -12.37 -39.66
N PHE A 439 -16.08 -11.85 -38.72
CA PHE A 439 -16.38 -12.55 -37.47
C PHE A 439 -17.75 -13.27 -37.53
N GLU A 440 -17.92 -14.31 -36.71
CA GLU A 440 -19.16 -15.05 -36.61
C GLU A 440 -20.32 -14.15 -36.11
N SER A 441 -21.49 -14.26 -36.72
CA SER A 441 -22.70 -13.69 -36.12
C SER A 441 -22.99 -14.32 -34.76
N HIS A 442 -23.90 -13.74 -33.98
CA HIS A 442 -24.22 -14.29 -32.65
C HIS A 442 -24.72 -15.74 -32.74
N ASP A 443 -25.60 -16.02 -33.68
CA ASP A 443 -26.20 -17.36 -33.82
C ASP A 443 -25.18 -18.42 -34.26
N ILE A 444 -24.27 -18.07 -35.18
CA ILE A 444 -23.17 -18.94 -35.60
C ILE A 444 -22.24 -19.22 -34.41
N TYR A 445 -21.90 -18.19 -33.63
CA TYR A 445 -21.07 -18.34 -32.44
C TYR A 445 -21.71 -19.26 -31.40
N VAL A 446 -22.99 -19.06 -31.07
CA VAL A 446 -23.72 -19.93 -30.12
C VAL A 446 -23.81 -21.35 -30.65
N GLY A 447 -24.05 -21.54 -31.98
CA GLY A 447 -24.02 -22.83 -32.61
C GLY A 447 -22.69 -23.57 -32.45
N ARG A 448 -21.58 -22.87 -32.65
CA ARG A 448 -20.21 -23.37 -32.40
C ARG A 448 -20.00 -23.74 -30.93
N LEU A 449 -20.39 -22.87 -30.00
CA LEU A 449 -20.27 -23.17 -28.56
C LEU A 449 -21.08 -24.43 -28.16
N ARG A 450 -22.26 -24.60 -28.72
CA ARG A 450 -23.10 -25.81 -28.46
C ARG A 450 -22.46 -27.07 -29.03
N LYS A 451 -21.86 -26.98 -30.21
CA LYS A 451 -21.15 -28.11 -30.84
C LYS A 451 -19.90 -28.47 -30.02
N ASP A 452 -19.10 -27.53 -29.62
CA ASP A 452 -17.80 -27.78 -29.01
C ASP A 452 -17.91 -28.04 -27.50
N HIS A 453 -18.89 -27.42 -26.82
CA HIS A 453 -19.03 -27.39 -25.36
C HIS A 453 -20.43 -27.81 -24.88
N GLY A 454 -21.25 -28.49 -25.71
CA GLY A 454 -22.60 -28.88 -25.35
C GLY A 454 -22.71 -29.81 -24.12
N ARG A 455 -21.63 -30.57 -23.82
CA ARG A 455 -21.56 -31.42 -22.63
C ARG A 455 -21.36 -30.69 -21.32
N LYS A 456 -21.06 -29.36 -21.33
CA LYS A 456 -20.87 -28.53 -20.14
C LYS A 456 -22.21 -28.06 -19.57
N THR A 457 -23.00 -29.03 -19.05
CA THR A 457 -24.37 -28.79 -18.56
C THR A 457 -24.46 -27.69 -17.51
N ALA A 458 -23.46 -27.61 -16.61
CA ALA A 458 -23.38 -26.55 -15.59
C ALA A 458 -23.27 -25.13 -16.18
N PHE A 459 -22.62 -24.95 -17.34
CA PHE A 459 -22.60 -23.66 -18.04
C PHE A 459 -23.98 -23.39 -18.69
N TRP A 460 -24.51 -24.36 -19.45
CA TRP A 460 -25.74 -24.18 -20.19
C TRP A 460 -26.97 -23.96 -19.31
N SER A 461 -27.02 -24.56 -18.12
CA SER A 461 -28.07 -24.27 -17.14
C SER A 461 -28.05 -22.84 -16.57
N MET A 462 -26.94 -22.10 -16.73
CA MET A 462 -26.82 -20.68 -16.32
C MET A 462 -27.15 -19.72 -17.47
N VAL A 463 -27.21 -20.22 -18.73
CA VAL A 463 -27.52 -19.39 -19.90
C VAL A 463 -29.04 -19.33 -20.14
N SER A 464 -29.78 -20.40 -19.76
CA SER A 464 -31.25 -20.52 -19.89
C SER A 464 -32.01 -19.55 -19.02
#